data_2c3964958af5554a13b6c97e5d5abd7a
#
_entry.id   2c3964958af5554a13b6c97e5d5abd7a
#
_cell.length_a   1.000
_cell.length_b   1.000
_cell.length_c   1.000
_cell.angle_alpha   90.00
_cell.angle_beta   90.00
_cell.angle_gamma   90.00
#
_symmetry.space_group_name_H-M   'P 1'
#
loop_
_entity.id
_entity.type
_entity.pdbx_description
1 polymer ?
#
loop_
_entity_poly.entity_id
_entity_poly.type
_entity_poly.pdbx_seq_one_letter_code
_entity_poly.pdbx_strand_id
1 'polypeptide(L)'
;MYIAYPRIARTFALTKKEKMEKRIKTVWILTIITAILIIGGQGYWLHHQYCYSTKTFMQELHKQILQLEKEEMNTRYDKRTNNHKYTLSYKIEMPDSVNQNGKTTCIISFYRQQSEIDNLDSLIKQNALLNEDSVIVRDSFRVENISNEILFDAATRYGAEMTHPFQAGKFDSLLQANQIKLTNIRLIQTDSILWHGSYTSSTRLFKPEMYIAYPYNPLLKQALTASIQIPFPSLLQQMAWQLLGSLILVLLLVFCLIYQIKTILKQRKIDEMRKSFVNTMIHELKRPVQTLKMCIAFLNNKSMRTDERAMDEVVKDSMFELDNLSAYLAKVRDMTRADYEHTPLHIRTFDLRETVDKLIRLVNVPTNKKVTIHPHYEMKSTLVTADPVHIANI
;
A
#
# COMPACT_ATOMS: atom_id res chain seq x y z
N MET A 1 14.01 -35.61 53.65
CA MET A 1 14.51 -34.60 52.69
C MET A 1 14.14 -34.94 51.22
N TYR A 2 12.86 -35.29 50.92
CA TYR A 2 12.47 -35.87 49.62
C TYR A 2 11.22 -35.22 48.95
N ILE A 3 10.76 -34.06 49.42
CA ILE A 3 9.52 -33.43 48.89
C ILE A 3 9.77 -32.17 48.02
N ALA A 4 11.01 -31.67 47.94
CA ALA A 4 11.29 -30.41 47.28
C ALA A 4 11.50 -30.49 45.74
N TYR A 5 11.92 -31.62 45.20
CA TYR A 5 12.31 -31.77 43.80
C TYR A 5 11.13 -31.64 42.77
N PRO A 6 9.93 -32.17 42.98
CA PRO A 6 8.86 -32.02 42.01
C PRO A 6 8.24 -30.63 41.99
N ARG A 7 8.35 -29.85 43.11
CA ARG A 7 7.86 -28.46 43.14
C ARG A 7 8.75 -27.53 42.32
N ILE A 8 10.08 -27.68 42.41
CA ILE A 8 11.05 -26.83 41.65
C ILE A 8 10.95 -27.10 40.16
N ALA A 9 10.84 -28.34 39.71
CA ALA A 9 10.67 -28.68 38.32
C ALA A 9 9.34 -28.14 37.72
N ARG A 10 8.26 -28.19 38.52
CA ARG A 10 6.95 -27.65 38.14
C ARG A 10 6.99 -26.10 38.04
N THR A 11 7.61 -25.41 38.97
CA THR A 11 7.79 -23.95 38.92
C THR A 11 8.67 -23.52 37.75
N PHE A 12 9.74 -24.24 37.45
CA PHE A 12 10.60 -23.95 36.30
C PHE A 12 9.89 -24.17 34.97
N ALA A 13 9.05 -25.21 34.82
CA ALA A 13 8.25 -25.48 33.64
C ALA A 13 7.13 -24.44 33.47
N LEU A 14 6.52 -23.99 34.56
CA LEU A 14 5.48 -22.96 34.54
C LEU A 14 6.05 -21.58 34.13
N THR A 15 7.21 -21.19 34.70
CA THR A 15 7.88 -19.94 34.32
C THR A 15 8.34 -19.92 32.87
N LYS A 16 8.83 -21.06 32.34
CA LYS A 16 9.22 -21.20 30.93
C LYS A 16 8.02 -21.13 29.99
N LYS A 17 6.89 -21.73 30.35
CA LYS A 17 5.63 -21.68 29.60
C LYS A 17 5.08 -20.24 29.55
N GLU A 18 5.03 -19.58 30.69
CA GLU A 18 4.57 -18.19 30.80
C GLU A 18 5.44 -17.23 30.00
N LYS A 19 6.78 -17.41 30.04
CA LYS A 19 7.73 -16.61 29.28
C LYS A 19 7.56 -16.81 27.75
N MET A 20 7.24 -18.04 27.31
CA MET A 20 6.99 -18.34 25.91
C MET A 20 5.65 -17.77 25.42
N GLU A 21 4.58 -17.90 26.22
CA GLU A 21 3.28 -17.30 25.91
C GLU A 21 3.37 -15.77 25.85
N LYS A 22 4.13 -15.15 26.76
CA LYS A 22 4.42 -13.70 26.70
C LYS A 22 5.14 -13.31 25.42
N ARG A 23 6.17 -14.05 24.99
CA ARG A 23 6.87 -13.80 23.72
C ARG A 23 5.96 -13.89 22.51
N ILE A 24 5.10 -14.94 22.44
CA ILE A 24 4.14 -15.09 21.34
C ILE A 24 3.16 -13.92 21.33
N LYS A 25 2.61 -13.52 22.49
CA LYS A 25 1.74 -12.34 22.59
C LYS A 25 2.46 -11.06 22.15
N THR A 26 3.70 -10.87 22.54
CA THR A 26 4.50 -9.70 22.12
C THR A 26 4.68 -9.68 20.60
N VAL A 27 5.01 -10.82 19.97
CA VAL A 27 5.11 -10.92 18.51
C VAL A 27 3.78 -10.58 17.83
N TRP A 28 2.66 -11.08 18.33
CA TRP A 28 1.34 -10.77 17.82
C TRP A 28 1.01 -9.27 17.91
N ILE A 29 1.26 -8.66 19.07
CA ILE A 29 1.03 -7.23 19.27
C ILE A 29 1.88 -6.41 18.29
N LEU A 30 3.18 -6.75 18.19
CA LEU A 30 4.10 -6.06 17.28
C LEU A 30 3.65 -6.19 15.82
N THR A 31 3.22 -7.37 15.40
CA THR A 31 2.70 -7.63 14.05
C THR A 31 1.45 -6.79 13.75
N ILE A 32 0.51 -6.71 14.70
CA ILE A 32 -0.70 -5.90 14.55
C ILE A 32 -0.35 -4.42 14.45
N ILE A 33 0.53 -3.92 15.33
CA ILE A 33 0.98 -2.53 15.28
C ILE A 33 1.63 -2.21 13.94
N THR A 34 2.53 -3.07 13.45
CA THR A 34 3.20 -2.90 12.16
C THR A 34 2.21 -2.89 11.01
N ALA A 35 1.22 -3.78 11.02
CA ALA A 35 0.15 -3.82 10.02
C ALA A 35 -0.67 -2.52 10.01
N ILE A 36 -1.05 -2.01 11.19
CA ILE A 36 -1.80 -0.75 11.33
C ILE A 36 -0.96 0.43 10.79
N LEU A 37 0.34 0.48 11.13
CA LEU A 37 1.23 1.54 10.65
C LEU A 37 1.39 1.51 9.13
N ILE A 38 1.53 0.32 8.53
CA ILE A 38 1.64 0.18 7.08
C ILE A 38 0.34 0.59 6.40
N ILE A 39 -0.83 0.13 6.86
CA ILE A 39 -2.14 0.47 6.29
C ILE A 39 -2.41 1.98 6.45
N GLY A 40 -2.12 2.55 7.63
CA GLY A 40 -2.25 3.98 7.87
C GLY A 40 -1.32 4.81 6.98
N GLY A 41 -0.07 4.40 6.83
CA GLY A 41 0.90 5.03 5.93
C GLY A 41 0.47 4.96 4.46
N GLN A 42 -0.06 3.82 4.00
CA GLN A 42 -0.62 3.65 2.65
C GLN A 42 -1.82 4.57 2.42
N GLY A 43 -2.74 4.64 3.38
CA GLY A 43 -3.91 5.52 3.30
C GLY A 43 -3.51 6.99 3.21
N TYR A 44 -2.57 7.42 4.05
CA TYR A 44 -2.01 8.78 4.02
C TYR A 44 -1.33 9.09 2.69
N TRP A 45 -0.48 8.17 2.21
CA TRP A 45 0.23 8.32 0.94
C TRP A 45 -0.74 8.39 -0.26
N LEU A 46 -1.76 7.54 -0.33
CA LEU A 46 -2.79 7.56 -1.37
C LEU A 46 -3.59 8.87 -1.34
N HIS A 47 -3.95 9.35 -0.15
CA HIS A 47 -4.64 10.64 0.00
C HIS A 47 -3.76 11.79 -0.52
N HIS A 48 -2.49 11.83 -0.11
CA HIS A 48 -1.55 12.86 -0.58
C HIS A 48 -1.37 12.80 -2.11
N GLN A 49 -1.24 11.59 -2.67
CA GLN A 49 -1.12 11.38 -4.10
C GLN A 49 -2.37 11.83 -4.86
N TYR A 50 -3.56 11.56 -4.31
CA TYR A 50 -4.82 12.06 -4.86
C TYR A 50 -4.85 13.60 -4.92
N CYS A 51 -4.49 14.26 -3.84
CA CYS A 51 -4.44 15.72 -3.79
C CYS A 51 -3.42 16.28 -4.81
N TYR A 52 -2.27 15.66 -4.92
CA TYR A 52 -1.22 16.05 -5.87
C TYR A 52 -1.69 15.86 -7.33
N SER A 53 -2.22 14.70 -7.68
CA SER A 53 -2.75 14.42 -9.02
C SER A 53 -3.88 15.38 -9.40
N THR A 54 -4.80 15.64 -8.47
CA THR A 54 -5.89 16.60 -8.68
C THR A 54 -5.35 17.99 -8.97
N LYS A 55 -4.36 18.45 -8.20
CA LYS A 55 -3.74 19.77 -8.40
C LYS A 55 -3.01 19.86 -9.75
N THR A 56 -2.25 18.82 -10.10
CA THR A 56 -1.53 18.75 -11.38
C THR A 56 -2.49 18.74 -12.57
N PHE A 57 -3.56 17.96 -12.47
CA PHE A 57 -4.62 17.91 -13.48
C PHE A 57 -5.28 19.29 -13.67
N MET A 58 -5.60 19.97 -12.58
CA MET A 58 -6.18 21.34 -12.65
C MET A 58 -5.22 22.34 -13.27
N GLN A 59 -3.93 22.25 -12.99
CA GLN A 59 -2.91 23.11 -13.60
C GLN A 59 -2.81 22.90 -15.10
N GLU A 60 -2.83 21.65 -15.53
CA GLU A 60 -2.78 21.29 -16.95
C GLU A 60 -4.06 21.75 -17.67
N LEU A 61 -5.22 21.50 -17.06
CA LEU A 61 -6.51 21.97 -17.57
C LEU A 61 -6.56 23.49 -17.68
N HIS A 62 -6.01 24.21 -16.69
CA HIS A 62 -5.94 25.68 -16.75
C HIS A 62 -5.07 26.16 -17.91
N LYS A 63 -3.92 25.53 -18.17
CA LYS A 63 -3.08 25.86 -19.32
C LYS A 63 -3.82 25.63 -20.64
N GLN A 64 -4.54 24.54 -20.78
CA GLN A 64 -5.36 24.25 -21.96
C GLN A 64 -6.45 25.31 -22.15
N ILE A 65 -7.12 25.72 -21.08
CA ILE A 65 -8.15 26.77 -21.14
C ILE A 65 -7.55 28.10 -21.58
N LEU A 66 -6.37 28.49 -21.04
CA LEU A 66 -5.68 29.70 -21.46
C LEU A 66 -5.24 29.68 -22.94
N GLN A 67 -4.88 28.53 -23.45
CA GLN A 67 -4.57 28.34 -24.86
C GLN A 67 -5.81 28.50 -25.75
N LEU A 68 -6.94 27.89 -25.37
CA LEU A 68 -8.21 27.99 -26.08
C LEU A 68 -8.79 29.41 -26.00
N GLU A 69 -8.59 30.09 -24.88
CA GLU A 69 -8.89 31.52 -24.70
C GLU A 69 -8.15 32.38 -25.74
N LYS A 70 -6.85 32.12 -25.89
CA LYS A 70 -6.02 32.87 -26.85
C LYS A 70 -6.45 32.57 -28.29
N GLU A 71 -6.82 31.36 -28.60
CA GLU A 71 -7.37 30.94 -29.90
C GLU A 71 -8.69 31.64 -30.22
N GLU A 72 -9.59 31.70 -29.25
CA GLU A 72 -10.89 32.40 -29.38
C GLU A 72 -10.65 33.91 -29.65
N MET A 73 -9.78 34.51 -28.86
CA MET A 73 -9.41 35.93 -29.03
C MET A 73 -8.79 36.20 -30.43
N ASN A 74 -7.88 35.35 -30.87
CA ASN A 74 -7.24 35.49 -32.20
C ASN A 74 -8.31 35.36 -33.33
N THR A 75 -9.23 34.43 -33.18
CA THR A 75 -10.33 34.25 -34.14
C THR A 75 -11.22 35.48 -34.23
N ARG A 76 -11.48 36.18 -33.13
CA ARG A 76 -12.20 37.47 -33.14
C ARG A 76 -11.37 38.57 -33.78
N TYR A 77 -10.08 38.59 -33.51
CA TYR A 77 -9.15 39.57 -34.05
C TYR A 77 -8.98 39.41 -35.57
N ASP A 78 -8.80 38.19 -36.08
CA ASP A 78 -8.68 37.94 -37.54
C ASP A 78 -9.91 38.32 -38.32
N LYS A 79 -11.12 38.09 -37.73
CA LYS A 79 -12.37 38.58 -38.35
C LYS A 79 -12.42 40.10 -38.42
N ARG A 80 -11.80 40.79 -37.50
CA ARG A 80 -11.67 42.26 -37.50
C ARG A 80 -10.81 42.74 -38.66
N THR A 81 -9.64 42.13 -38.88
CA THR A 81 -8.67 42.55 -39.93
C THR A 81 -9.22 42.34 -41.35
N ASN A 82 -10.08 41.34 -41.53
CA ASN A 82 -10.71 41.08 -42.84
C ASN A 82 -11.89 41.97 -43.15
N ASN A 83 -12.38 42.76 -42.20
CA ASN A 83 -13.49 43.68 -42.40
C ASN A 83 -13.01 45.11 -42.32
N HIS A 84 -12.53 45.67 -43.43
CA HIS A 84 -11.91 46.98 -43.53
C HIS A 84 -12.73 48.19 -43.03
N LYS A 85 -13.95 47.95 -42.55
CA LYS A 85 -14.88 48.99 -42.12
C LYS A 85 -14.58 49.61 -40.74
N TYR A 86 -13.72 48.99 -39.89
CA TYR A 86 -13.47 49.44 -38.50
C TYR A 86 -12.04 49.23 -38.08
N THR A 87 -11.16 50.19 -38.39
CA THR A 87 -9.80 50.23 -37.82
C THR A 87 -9.80 50.98 -36.49
N LEU A 88 -9.71 50.24 -35.38
CA LEU A 88 -9.46 50.81 -34.07
C LEU A 88 -7.95 50.79 -33.81
N SER A 89 -7.29 51.94 -33.79
CA SER A 89 -5.89 52.08 -33.39
C SER A 89 -5.81 52.47 -31.93
N TYR A 90 -4.74 52.11 -31.26
CA TYR A 90 -4.50 52.52 -29.89
C TYR A 90 -3.07 53.05 -29.70
N LYS A 91 -2.92 53.95 -28.75
CA LYS A 91 -1.62 54.53 -28.36
C LYS A 91 -1.44 54.29 -26.87
N ILE A 92 -0.27 53.80 -26.47
CA ILE A 92 0.12 53.64 -25.08
C ILE A 92 1.09 54.78 -24.76
N GLU A 93 0.71 55.63 -23.86
CA GLU A 93 1.57 56.74 -23.40
C GLU A 93 2.08 56.37 -21.99
N MET A 94 3.41 56.35 -21.85
CA MET A 94 4.06 56.24 -20.55
C MET A 94 4.59 57.63 -20.19
N PRO A 95 4.01 58.35 -19.25
CA PRO A 95 4.53 59.60 -18.78
C PRO A 95 5.93 59.38 -18.18
N ASP A 96 6.90 60.23 -18.54
CA ASP A 96 8.28 60.18 -18.06
C ASP A 96 8.45 60.46 -16.56
N SER A 97 7.38 60.82 -15.87
CA SER A 97 7.40 61.08 -14.43
C SER A 97 6.91 59.87 -13.64
N VAL A 98 7.82 59.24 -12.90
CA VAL A 98 7.50 58.37 -11.79
C VAL A 98 6.76 59.22 -10.75
N ASN A 99 5.52 58.91 -10.45
CA ASN A 99 4.76 59.56 -9.36
C ASN A 99 5.53 59.47 -8.04
N GLN A 100 5.31 60.39 -7.09
CA GLN A 100 5.96 60.44 -5.77
C GLN A 100 5.94 59.13 -4.99
N ASN A 101 5.11 58.20 -5.40
CA ASN A 101 4.99 56.84 -4.82
C ASN A 101 5.72 55.73 -5.62
N GLY A 102 6.60 56.07 -6.59
CA GLY A 102 7.36 55.10 -7.39
C GLY A 102 6.49 54.28 -8.37
N LYS A 103 5.25 54.68 -8.65
CA LYS A 103 4.33 53.98 -9.55
C LYS A 103 4.33 54.62 -10.93
N THR A 104 4.49 53.77 -11.96
CA THR A 104 4.39 54.20 -13.36
C THR A 104 2.93 54.16 -13.79
N THR A 105 2.40 55.28 -14.27
CA THR A 105 1.03 55.37 -14.79
C THR A 105 1.08 55.27 -16.31
N CYS A 106 0.33 54.35 -16.90
CA CYS A 106 0.22 54.25 -18.37
C CYS A 106 -1.20 54.68 -18.79
N ILE A 107 -1.29 55.39 -19.89
CA ILE A 107 -2.55 55.81 -20.50
C ILE A 107 -2.72 55.07 -21.83
N ILE A 108 -3.80 54.31 -21.97
CA ILE A 108 -4.16 53.64 -23.23
C ILE A 108 -5.32 54.41 -23.84
N SER A 109 -5.09 55.00 -25.01
CA SER A 109 -6.12 55.74 -25.74
C SER A 109 -6.49 55.02 -27.02
N PHE A 110 -7.77 54.85 -27.27
CA PHE A 110 -8.32 54.18 -28.46
C PHE A 110 -8.88 55.25 -29.41
N TYR A 111 -8.50 55.11 -30.66
CA TYR A 111 -8.81 56.08 -31.70
C TYR A 111 -9.63 55.41 -32.81
N ARG A 112 -10.61 56.15 -33.37
CA ARG A 112 -11.36 55.76 -34.56
C ARG A 112 -10.97 56.65 -35.71
N GLN A 113 -10.73 56.08 -36.88
CA GLN A 113 -10.30 56.80 -38.03
C GLN A 113 -11.47 57.59 -38.66
N GLN A 114 -11.25 58.83 -39.10
CA GLN A 114 -12.28 59.74 -39.53
C GLN A 114 -13.01 59.32 -40.83
N SER A 115 -12.38 58.50 -41.68
CA SER A 115 -12.96 58.01 -42.94
C SER A 115 -14.22 57.14 -42.73
N GLU A 116 -14.57 56.79 -41.50
CA GLU A 116 -15.69 55.92 -41.17
C GLU A 116 -16.89 56.66 -40.55
N ILE A 117 -16.81 57.99 -40.42
CA ILE A 117 -17.82 58.78 -39.71
C ILE A 117 -18.67 59.54 -40.77
N ASP A 118 -19.86 58.97 -41.04
CA ASP A 118 -20.83 59.57 -41.95
C ASP A 118 -21.46 60.91 -41.46
N ASN A 119 -21.25 61.27 -40.14
CA ASN A 119 -21.80 62.46 -39.53
C ASN A 119 -20.81 63.07 -38.53
N LEU A 120 -19.73 63.64 -39.04
CA LEU A 120 -18.68 64.32 -38.24
C LEU A 120 -19.24 65.47 -37.39
N ASP A 121 -20.20 66.26 -37.93
CA ASP A 121 -20.80 67.43 -37.28
C ASP A 121 -21.59 67.08 -35.97
N SER A 122 -22.19 65.89 -35.91
CA SER A 122 -22.91 65.48 -34.70
C SER A 122 -22.01 65.03 -33.58
N LEU A 123 -20.85 64.48 -33.92
CA LEU A 123 -19.81 64.02 -32.94
C LEU A 123 -18.94 65.15 -32.42
N ILE A 124 -18.67 66.16 -33.22
CA ILE A 124 -17.97 67.37 -32.78
C ILE A 124 -18.81 68.14 -31.72
N LYS A 125 -20.12 68.15 -31.87
CA LYS A 125 -21.06 68.74 -30.87
C LYS A 125 -21.12 67.95 -29.52
N GLN A 126 -20.63 66.76 -29.48
CA GLN A 126 -20.59 65.86 -28.26
C GLN A 126 -19.27 65.90 -27.49
N ASN A 127 -18.48 66.96 -27.55
CA ASN A 127 -17.20 67.12 -26.85
C ASN A 127 -16.16 66.01 -27.13
N ALA A 128 -16.11 65.46 -28.30
CA ALA A 128 -15.02 64.63 -28.75
C ALA A 128 -13.76 65.47 -28.97
N LEU A 129 -12.70 65.18 -28.24
CA LEU A 129 -11.39 65.81 -28.46
C LEU A 129 -10.86 65.37 -29.83
N LEU A 130 -10.86 66.34 -30.79
CA LEU A 130 -10.18 66.18 -32.07
C LEU A 130 -8.71 66.49 -31.87
N ASN A 131 -7.83 65.53 -32.18
CA ASN A 131 -6.38 65.80 -32.36
C ASN A 131 -6.12 66.28 -33.78
N GLU A 132 -4.99 66.96 -34.00
CA GLU A 132 -4.63 67.62 -35.29
C GLU A 132 -4.61 66.65 -36.50
N ASP A 133 -4.58 65.34 -36.29
CA ASP A 133 -4.54 64.30 -37.33
C ASP A 133 -5.89 63.65 -37.69
N SER A 134 -7.00 64.37 -37.49
CA SER A 134 -8.34 63.85 -37.86
C SER A 134 -8.75 62.51 -37.21
N VAL A 135 -8.35 62.27 -35.98
CA VAL A 135 -8.64 61.06 -35.22
C VAL A 135 -9.43 61.38 -33.96
N ILE A 136 -10.50 60.65 -33.72
CA ILE A 136 -11.37 60.85 -32.57
C ILE A 136 -11.00 59.84 -31.47
N VAL A 137 -10.65 60.37 -30.28
CA VAL A 137 -10.45 59.54 -29.07
C VAL A 137 -11.80 58.96 -28.63
N ARG A 138 -11.95 57.67 -28.62
CA ARG A 138 -13.16 56.99 -28.19
C ARG A 138 -13.17 56.78 -26.69
N ASP A 139 -12.12 56.12 -26.17
CA ASP A 139 -11.98 55.76 -24.77
C ASP A 139 -10.52 55.90 -24.32
N SER A 140 -10.32 56.27 -23.06
CA SER A 140 -8.99 56.40 -22.46
C SER A 140 -8.99 55.72 -21.08
N PHE A 141 -8.03 54.85 -20.85
CA PHE A 141 -7.88 54.10 -19.61
C PHE A 141 -6.54 54.42 -18.96
N ARG A 142 -6.57 54.72 -17.67
CA ARG A 142 -5.37 54.93 -16.85
C ARG A 142 -5.09 53.71 -16.04
N VAL A 143 -3.90 53.15 -16.14
CA VAL A 143 -3.46 51.91 -15.51
C VAL A 143 -2.11 52.10 -14.84
N GLU A 144 -1.89 51.49 -13.70
CA GLU A 144 -0.69 51.65 -12.91
C GLU A 144 0.10 50.34 -12.79
N ASN A 145 1.45 50.44 -12.86
CA ASN A 145 2.38 49.32 -12.56
C ASN A 145 2.20 48.02 -13.39
N ILE A 146 2.08 48.12 -14.68
CA ILE A 146 1.84 46.95 -15.54
C ILE A 146 2.91 46.90 -16.66
N SER A 147 3.28 45.65 -17.03
CA SER A 147 4.20 45.42 -18.14
C SER A 147 3.56 45.74 -19.48
N ASN A 148 4.39 46.19 -20.46
CA ASN A 148 3.95 46.50 -21.81
C ASN A 148 3.22 45.33 -22.49
N GLU A 149 3.64 44.10 -22.20
CA GLU A 149 3.02 42.89 -22.77
C GLU A 149 1.55 42.73 -22.32
N ILE A 150 1.28 42.95 -21.04
CA ILE A 150 -0.08 42.86 -20.46
C ILE A 150 -0.96 43.99 -21.00
N LEU A 151 -0.38 45.20 -21.13
CA LEU A 151 -1.08 46.37 -21.72
C LEU A 151 -1.46 46.10 -23.18
N PHE A 152 -0.56 45.52 -23.95
CA PHE A 152 -0.81 45.18 -25.35
C PHE A 152 -1.93 44.11 -25.46
N ASP A 153 -1.89 43.06 -24.62
CA ASP A 153 -2.94 42.06 -24.59
C ASP A 153 -4.32 42.66 -24.21
N ALA A 154 -4.34 43.51 -23.20
CA ALA A 154 -5.57 44.21 -22.78
C ALA A 154 -6.14 45.11 -23.83
N ALA A 155 -5.29 45.86 -24.53
CA ALA A 155 -5.69 46.73 -25.65
C ALA A 155 -6.27 45.90 -26.83
N THR A 156 -5.63 44.77 -27.13
CA THR A 156 -6.09 43.86 -28.18
C THR A 156 -7.45 43.24 -27.84
N ARG A 157 -7.66 42.85 -26.58
CA ARG A 157 -8.95 42.35 -26.07
C ARG A 157 -10.06 43.39 -26.13
N TYR A 158 -9.74 44.62 -25.71
CA TYR A 158 -10.68 45.73 -25.80
C TYR A 158 -11.09 45.97 -27.28
N GLY A 159 -10.11 46.06 -28.18
CA GLY A 159 -10.36 46.25 -29.59
C GLY A 159 -11.19 45.15 -30.24
N ALA A 160 -10.90 43.89 -29.88
CA ALA A 160 -11.68 42.76 -30.32
C ALA A 160 -13.12 42.80 -29.81
N GLU A 161 -13.32 43.18 -28.54
CA GLU A 161 -14.67 43.30 -27.92
C GLU A 161 -15.51 44.38 -28.59
N MET A 162 -14.93 45.50 -28.97
CA MET A 162 -15.63 46.60 -29.63
C MET A 162 -16.06 46.26 -31.04
N THR A 163 -15.36 45.37 -31.73
CA THR A 163 -15.65 44.98 -33.12
C THR A 163 -16.47 43.69 -33.19
N HIS A 164 -16.13 42.71 -32.39
CA HIS A 164 -16.78 41.40 -32.31
C HIS A 164 -16.96 41.01 -30.82
N PRO A 165 -18.09 41.36 -30.21
CA PRO A 165 -18.33 41.10 -28.78
C PRO A 165 -18.18 39.63 -28.41
N PHE A 166 -17.65 39.38 -27.21
CA PHE A 166 -17.46 38.04 -26.67
C PHE A 166 -18.78 37.30 -26.55
N GLN A 167 -18.84 36.10 -27.09
CA GLN A 167 -20.01 35.23 -27.03
C GLN A 167 -19.69 34.00 -26.16
N ALA A 168 -20.21 33.97 -24.94
CA ALA A 168 -19.99 32.89 -23.99
C ALA A 168 -20.38 31.51 -24.56
N GLY A 169 -21.45 31.44 -25.39
CA GLY A 169 -21.89 30.20 -26.01
C GLY A 169 -20.89 29.66 -27.05
N LYS A 170 -20.20 30.53 -27.81
CA LYS A 170 -19.13 30.08 -28.74
C LYS A 170 -17.91 29.60 -27.99
N PHE A 171 -17.55 30.29 -26.92
CA PHE A 171 -16.44 29.86 -26.05
C PHE A 171 -16.73 28.51 -25.38
N ASP A 172 -17.95 28.33 -24.86
CA ASP A 172 -18.37 27.03 -24.31
C ASP A 172 -18.35 25.93 -25.37
N SER A 173 -18.80 26.19 -26.61
CA SER A 173 -18.72 25.22 -27.70
C SER A 173 -17.28 24.82 -28.06
N LEU A 174 -16.35 25.78 -28.04
CA LEU A 174 -14.91 25.54 -28.24
C LEU A 174 -14.32 24.65 -27.16
N LEU A 175 -14.68 24.91 -25.91
CA LEU A 175 -14.25 24.09 -24.78
C LEU A 175 -14.86 22.69 -24.81
N GLN A 176 -16.14 22.58 -25.16
CA GLN A 176 -16.82 21.27 -25.31
C GLN A 176 -16.19 20.44 -26.43
N ALA A 177 -15.79 21.03 -27.55
CA ALA A 177 -15.06 20.36 -28.63
C ALA A 177 -13.72 19.76 -28.11
N ASN A 178 -13.12 20.35 -27.09
CA ASN A 178 -11.92 19.87 -26.40
C ASN A 178 -12.24 19.05 -25.13
N GLN A 179 -13.46 18.52 -25.01
CA GLN A 179 -13.93 17.69 -23.90
C GLN A 179 -13.97 18.39 -22.52
N ILE A 180 -13.92 19.73 -22.51
CA ILE A 180 -14.02 20.54 -21.30
C ILE A 180 -15.46 21.05 -21.19
N LYS A 181 -16.19 20.60 -20.18
CA LYS A 181 -17.58 21.00 -19.95
C LYS A 181 -17.67 22.06 -18.86
N LEU A 182 -18.12 23.25 -19.24
CA LEU A 182 -18.39 24.32 -18.28
C LEU A 182 -19.77 24.12 -17.64
N THR A 183 -19.85 24.50 -16.38
CA THR A 183 -21.09 24.60 -15.61
C THR A 183 -21.14 25.95 -14.91
N ASN A 184 -22.36 26.46 -14.63
CA ASN A 184 -22.55 27.76 -13.94
C ASN A 184 -21.87 28.95 -14.63
N ILE A 185 -21.99 29.03 -15.96
CA ILE A 185 -21.40 30.12 -16.75
C ILE A 185 -22.09 31.45 -16.35
N ARG A 186 -21.31 32.44 -15.97
CA ARG A 186 -21.78 33.80 -15.64
C ARG A 186 -20.83 34.84 -16.20
N LEU A 187 -21.38 35.86 -16.83
CA LEU A 187 -20.63 37.08 -17.15
C LEU A 187 -20.77 38.03 -15.98
N ILE A 188 -19.64 38.49 -15.45
CA ILE A 188 -19.59 39.35 -14.28
C ILE A 188 -18.77 40.62 -14.58
N GLN A 189 -19.07 41.68 -13.88
CA GLN A 189 -18.23 42.86 -13.79
C GLN A 189 -17.45 42.77 -12.46
N THR A 190 -16.12 42.84 -12.53
CA THR A 190 -15.23 42.73 -11.37
C THR A 190 -14.96 44.10 -10.75
N ASP A 191 -14.73 44.16 -9.43
CA ASP A 191 -14.40 45.39 -8.73
C ASP A 191 -13.01 45.89 -9.11
N SER A 192 -12.08 44.98 -9.35
CA SER A 192 -10.70 45.25 -9.75
C SER A 192 -10.41 44.70 -11.16
N ILE A 193 -9.41 45.27 -11.83
CA ILE A 193 -8.95 44.76 -13.13
C ILE A 193 -8.34 43.37 -12.93
N LEU A 194 -8.86 42.36 -13.62
CA LEU A 194 -8.30 41.02 -13.71
C LEU A 194 -7.48 40.94 -15.01
N TRP A 195 -6.14 40.86 -14.90
CA TRP A 195 -5.25 40.87 -16.06
C TRP A 195 -5.11 39.52 -16.73
N HIS A 196 -5.14 38.45 -15.94
CA HIS A 196 -4.97 37.09 -16.44
C HIS A 196 -6.10 36.19 -15.94
N GLY A 197 -6.35 35.16 -16.70
CA GLY A 197 -7.22 34.08 -16.25
C GLY A 197 -6.72 33.48 -14.92
N SER A 198 -7.61 33.30 -13.98
CA SER A 198 -7.30 32.71 -12.68
C SER A 198 -8.22 31.53 -12.40
N TYR A 199 -7.77 30.65 -11.52
CA TYR A 199 -8.63 29.58 -11.02
C TYR A 199 -8.48 29.40 -9.52
N THR A 200 -9.57 28.96 -8.91
CA THR A 200 -9.62 28.45 -7.54
C THR A 200 -10.12 27.01 -7.56
N SER A 201 -9.65 26.21 -6.63
CA SER A 201 -10.00 24.78 -6.59
C SER A 201 -10.63 24.38 -5.28
N SER A 202 -11.63 23.51 -5.35
CA SER A 202 -12.18 22.80 -4.20
C SER A 202 -11.78 21.32 -4.34
N THR A 203 -10.88 20.86 -3.47
CA THR A 203 -10.42 19.45 -3.46
C THR A 203 -11.33 18.59 -2.59
N ARG A 204 -12.63 18.56 -2.89
CA ARG A 204 -13.53 17.61 -2.23
C ARG A 204 -13.24 16.20 -2.72
N LEU A 205 -13.12 15.25 -1.77
CA LEU A 205 -12.97 13.83 -2.11
C LEU A 205 -14.10 13.40 -3.07
N PHE A 206 -13.72 12.77 -4.19
CA PHE A 206 -14.59 12.25 -5.24
C PHE A 206 -15.33 13.28 -6.13
N LYS A 207 -15.34 14.57 -5.77
CA LYS A 207 -15.97 15.65 -6.56
C LYS A 207 -15.09 16.91 -6.54
N PRO A 208 -13.89 16.87 -7.10
CA PRO A 208 -13.07 18.07 -7.22
C PRO A 208 -13.69 19.01 -8.25
N GLU A 209 -13.80 20.29 -7.86
CA GLU A 209 -14.33 21.35 -8.70
C GLU A 209 -13.28 22.42 -8.89
N MET A 210 -13.18 22.94 -10.12
CA MET A 210 -12.33 24.06 -10.48
C MET A 210 -13.21 25.22 -10.88
N TYR A 211 -13.03 26.36 -10.21
CA TYR A 211 -13.69 27.63 -10.55
C TYR A 211 -12.72 28.48 -11.35
N ILE A 212 -13.10 28.87 -12.53
CA ILE A 212 -12.32 29.71 -13.41
C ILE A 212 -12.90 31.12 -13.47
N ALA A 213 -12.02 32.10 -13.58
CA ALA A 213 -12.35 33.48 -13.90
C ALA A 213 -11.53 33.91 -15.10
N TYR A 214 -12.15 34.21 -16.21
CA TYR A 214 -11.55 34.57 -17.46
C TYR A 214 -11.89 36.01 -17.82
N PRO A 215 -10.89 36.94 -17.89
CA PRO A 215 -11.11 38.34 -18.28
C PRO A 215 -11.17 38.46 -19.79
N TYR A 216 -12.35 38.51 -20.36
CA TYR A 216 -12.49 38.76 -21.81
C TYR A 216 -12.34 40.24 -22.18
N ASN A 217 -12.56 41.18 -21.24
CA ASN A 217 -12.25 42.60 -21.40
C ASN A 217 -11.72 43.18 -20.08
N PRO A 218 -10.41 43.10 -19.82
CA PRO A 218 -9.79 43.60 -18.58
C PRO A 218 -10.02 45.10 -18.34
N LEU A 219 -9.96 45.91 -19.37
CA LEU A 219 -10.07 47.38 -19.24
C LEU A 219 -11.47 47.80 -18.79
N LEU A 220 -12.52 47.12 -19.21
CA LEU A 220 -13.88 47.32 -18.74
C LEU A 220 -14.22 46.48 -17.51
N LYS A 221 -13.26 45.79 -16.93
CA LYS A 221 -13.41 44.93 -15.78
C LYS A 221 -14.45 43.80 -15.98
N GLN A 222 -14.52 43.26 -17.19
CA GLN A 222 -15.48 42.25 -17.57
C GLN A 222 -14.79 40.88 -17.60
N ALA A 223 -15.39 39.92 -16.91
CA ALA A 223 -14.91 38.55 -16.85
C ALA A 223 -16.03 37.51 -16.97
N LEU A 224 -15.68 36.36 -17.50
CA LEU A 224 -16.51 35.17 -17.45
C LEU A 224 -16.07 34.33 -16.26
N THR A 225 -17.04 33.89 -15.45
CA THR A 225 -16.82 32.89 -14.39
C THR A 225 -17.58 31.65 -14.72
N ALA A 226 -16.94 30.48 -14.50
CA ALA A 226 -17.56 29.19 -14.65
C ALA A 226 -16.95 28.17 -13.69
N SER A 227 -17.65 27.08 -13.48
CA SER A 227 -17.15 25.93 -12.75
C SER A 227 -16.96 24.72 -13.66
N ILE A 228 -15.92 23.94 -13.40
CA ILE A 228 -15.60 22.72 -14.13
C ILE A 228 -15.56 21.58 -13.13
N GLN A 229 -16.39 20.57 -13.34
CA GLN A 229 -16.33 19.34 -12.55
C GLN A 229 -15.32 18.41 -13.19
N ILE A 230 -14.31 18.00 -12.42
CA ILE A 230 -13.28 17.08 -12.90
C ILE A 230 -13.83 15.66 -12.83
N PRO A 231 -13.85 14.91 -13.95
CA PRO A 231 -14.34 13.55 -13.96
C PRO A 231 -13.41 12.64 -13.15
N PHE A 232 -13.94 12.01 -12.11
CA PHE A 232 -13.20 11.10 -11.25
C PHE A 232 -12.48 9.96 -12.01
N PRO A 233 -13.05 9.36 -13.08
CA PRO A 233 -12.35 8.35 -13.89
C PRO A 233 -11.02 8.83 -14.48
N SER A 234 -10.95 10.07 -14.93
CA SER A 234 -9.70 10.65 -15.48
C SER A 234 -8.60 10.75 -14.43
N LEU A 235 -8.95 11.09 -13.20
CA LEU A 235 -8.01 11.09 -12.07
C LEU A 235 -7.55 9.66 -11.73
N LEU A 236 -8.46 8.69 -11.73
CA LEU A 236 -8.10 7.29 -11.50
C LEU A 236 -7.14 6.76 -12.57
N GLN A 237 -7.37 7.10 -13.82
CA GLN A 237 -6.49 6.71 -14.93
C GLN A 237 -5.08 7.28 -14.75
N GLN A 238 -4.98 8.55 -14.34
CA GLN A 238 -3.70 9.20 -14.07
C GLN A 238 -2.96 8.56 -12.87
N MET A 239 -3.71 8.06 -11.88
CA MET A 239 -3.18 7.40 -10.69
C MET A 239 -3.07 5.87 -10.83
N ALA A 240 -3.36 5.28 -11.99
CA ALA A 240 -3.49 3.82 -12.15
C ALA A 240 -2.25 3.04 -11.69
N TRP A 241 -1.05 3.52 -12.03
CA TRP A 241 0.20 2.87 -11.62
C TRP A 241 0.44 2.91 -10.12
N GLN A 242 0.10 4.02 -9.47
CA GLN A 242 0.22 4.20 -8.03
C GLN A 242 -0.79 3.31 -7.28
N LEU A 243 -2.02 3.21 -7.79
CA LEU A 243 -3.05 2.33 -7.24
C LEU A 243 -2.65 0.87 -7.39
N LEU A 244 -2.10 0.47 -8.54
CA LEU A 244 -1.61 -0.89 -8.77
C LEU A 244 -0.47 -1.24 -7.82
N GLY A 245 0.52 -0.35 -7.67
CA GLY A 245 1.63 -0.54 -6.74
C GLY A 245 1.17 -0.66 -5.28
N SER A 246 0.23 0.17 -4.86
CA SER A 246 -0.37 0.10 -3.53
C SER A 246 -1.13 -1.22 -3.30
N LEU A 247 -1.89 -1.68 -4.29
CA LEU A 247 -2.61 -2.95 -4.23
C LEU A 247 -1.66 -4.14 -4.07
N ILE A 248 -0.57 -4.18 -4.87
CA ILE A 248 0.45 -5.24 -4.76
C ILE A 248 1.06 -5.25 -3.36
N LEU A 249 1.37 -4.08 -2.80
CA LEU A 249 1.98 -3.97 -1.48
C LEU A 249 1.04 -4.45 -0.37
N VAL A 250 -0.26 -4.14 -0.45
CA VAL A 250 -1.27 -4.65 0.48
C VAL A 250 -1.41 -6.17 0.36
N LEU A 251 -1.44 -6.72 -0.87
CA LEU A 251 -1.51 -8.17 -1.08
C LEU A 251 -0.30 -8.89 -0.51
N LEU A 252 0.90 -8.34 -0.69
CA LEU A 252 2.14 -8.88 -0.12
C LEU A 252 2.08 -8.85 1.41
N LEU A 253 1.60 -7.78 2.02
CA LEU A 253 1.41 -7.69 3.47
C LEU A 253 0.46 -8.78 3.97
N VAL A 254 -0.70 -8.95 3.33
CA VAL A 254 -1.67 -10.00 3.70
C VAL A 254 -1.04 -11.39 3.58
N PHE A 255 -0.28 -11.64 2.50
CA PHE A 255 0.43 -12.91 2.32
C PHE A 255 1.43 -13.16 3.46
N CYS A 256 2.25 -12.15 3.82
CA CYS A 256 3.19 -12.25 4.93
C CYS A 256 2.49 -12.56 6.27
N LEU A 257 1.35 -11.90 6.54
CA LEU A 257 0.56 -12.15 7.75
C LEU A 257 0.03 -13.59 7.81
N ILE A 258 -0.53 -14.09 6.70
CA ILE A 258 -1.03 -15.47 6.62
C ILE A 258 0.11 -16.47 6.83
N TYR A 259 1.26 -16.24 6.19
CA TYR A 259 2.44 -17.10 6.35
C TYR A 259 2.93 -17.11 7.81
N GLN A 260 2.99 -15.96 8.45
CA GLN A 260 3.41 -15.80 9.84
C GLN A 260 2.46 -16.54 10.80
N ILE A 261 1.14 -16.41 10.59
CA ILE A 261 0.13 -17.14 11.36
C ILE A 261 0.32 -18.65 11.23
N LYS A 262 0.44 -19.17 10.01
CA LYS A 262 0.68 -20.60 9.75
C LYS A 262 1.95 -21.10 10.45
N THR A 263 3.02 -20.34 10.41
CA THR A 263 4.29 -20.70 11.05
C THR A 263 4.14 -20.76 12.58
N ILE A 264 3.47 -19.78 13.20
CA ILE A 264 3.22 -19.76 14.65
C ILE A 264 2.35 -20.96 15.07
N LEU A 265 1.30 -21.27 14.31
CA LEU A 265 0.43 -22.42 14.59
C LEU A 265 1.19 -23.75 14.49
N LYS A 266 2.05 -23.90 13.45
CA LYS A 266 2.91 -25.08 13.30
C LYS A 266 3.88 -25.23 14.48
N GLN A 267 4.52 -24.14 14.91
CA GLN A 267 5.41 -24.16 16.07
C GLN A 267 4.67 -24.55 17.36
N ARG A 268 3.47 -23.99 17.59
CA ARG A 268 2.64 -24.38 18.76
C ARG A 268 2.32 -25.88 18.76
N LYS A 269 1.91 -26.43 17.61
CA LYS A 269 1.61 -27.87 17.50
C LYS A 269 2.85 -28.73 17.80
N ILE A 270 4.01 -28.35 17.32
CA ILE A 270 5.28 -29.04 17.63
C ILE A 270 5.61 -28.96 19.13
N ASP A 271 5.44 -27.81 19.74
CA ASP A 271 5.67 -27.63 21.18
C ASP A 271 4.69 -28.44 22.04
N GLU A 272 3.45 -28.52 21.66
CA GLU A 272 2.43 -29.36 22.33
C GLU A 272 2.77 -30.84 22.20
N MET A 273 3.15 -31.31 21.02
CA MET A 273 3.61 -32.68 20.81
C MET A 273 4.85 -33.01 21.65
N ARG A 274 5.83 -32.13 21.70
CA ARG A 274 7.04 -32.28 22.54
C ARG A 274 6.67 -32.39 24.02
N LYS A 275 5.75 -31.54 24.50
CA LYS A 275 5.30 -31.59 25.92
C LYS A 275 4.56 -32.89 26.24
N SER A 276 3.65 -33.29 25.36
CA SER A 276 2.90 -34.56 25.50
C SER A 276 3.88 -35.75 25.53
N PHE A 277 4.84 -35.77 24.61
CA PHE A 277 5.87 -36.80 24.55
C PHE A 277 6.71 -36.86 25.84
N VAL A 278 7.22 -35.75 26.33
CA VAL A 278 8.02 -35.70 27.57
C VAL A 278 7.17 -36.22 28.76
N ASN A 279 5.92 -35.82 28.87
CA ASN A 279 5.05 -36.26 29.94
C ASN A 279 4.80 -37.78 29.87
N THR A 280 4.52 -38.31 28.68
CA THR A 280 4.34 -39.76 28.49
C THR A 280 5.61 -40.53 28.85
N MET A 281 6.79 -40.02 28.39
CA MET A 281 8.06 -40.65 28.74
C MET A 281 8.36 -40.62 30.23
N ILE A 282 8.06 -39.55 30.94
CA ILE A 282 8.20 -39.47 32.40
C ILE A 282 7.31 -40.53 33.06
N HIS A 283 6.08 -40.72 32.58
CA HIS A 283 5.17 -41.75 33.11
C HIS A 283 5.70 -43.16 32.84
N GLU A 284 6.18 -43.44 31.65
CA GLU A 284 6.72 -44.75 31.27
C GLU A 284 8.04 -45.06 32.00
N LEU A 285 8.89 -44.06 32.24
CA LEU A 285 10.11 -44.24 33.04
C LEU A 285 9.83 -44.46 34.53
N LYS A 286 8.74 -43.91 35.05
CA LYS A 286 8.39 -44.04 36.46
C LYS A 286 8.11 -45.51 36.87
N ARG A 287 7.51 -46.27 35.95
CA ARG A 287 7.12 -47.69 36.18
C ARG A 287 8.35 -48.57 36.41
N PRO A 288 9.33 -48.72 35.49
CA PRO A 288 10.49 -49.54 35.70
C PRO A 288 11.34 -49.07 36.90
N VAL A 289 11.40 -47.76 37.15
CA VAL A 289 12.12 -47.23 38.34
C VAL A 289 11.42 -47.66 39.65
N GLN A 290 10.09 -47.70 39.68
CA GLN A 290 9.34 -48.21 40.85
C GLN A 290 9.56 -49.68 41.06
N THR A 291 9.53 -50.51 40.01
CA THR A 291 9.81 -51.96 40.10
C THR A 291 11.20 -52.23 40.58
N LEU A 292 12.23 -51.54 40.02
CA LEU A 292 13.62 -51.62 40.50
C LEU A 292 13.72 -51.25 41.97
N LYS A 293 13.03 -50.20 42.42
CA LYS A 293 13.03 -49.80 43.82
C LYS A 293 12.43 -50.91 44.71
N MET A 294 11.39 -51.61 44.26
CA MET A 294 10.80 -52.76 44.99
C MET A 294 11.78 -53.94 45.04
N CYS A 295 12.45 -54.26 43.92
CA CYS A 295 13.46 -55.27 43.85
C CYS A 295 14.61 -55.01 44.79
N ILE A 296 15.12 -53.77 44.83
CA ILE A 296 16.18 -53.39 45.77
C ILE A 296 15.70 -53.46 47.24
N ALA A 297 14.47 -53.06 47.52
CA ALA A 297 13.89 -53.19 48.88
C ALA A 297 13.77 -54.67 49.32
N PHE A 298 13.41 -55.54 48.39
CA PHE A 298 13.37 -57.01 48.65
C PHE A 298 14.80 -57.53 48.97
N LEU A 299 15.78 -57.20 48.16
CA LEU A 299 17.17 -57.59 48.35
C LEU A 299 17.78 -57.07 49.70
N ASN A 300 17.27 -55.95 50.20
CA ASN A 300 17.73 -55.36 51.46
C ASN A 300 17.04 -56.01 52.71
N ASN A 301 16.04 -56.85 52.51
CA ASN A 301 15.32 -57.52 53.61
C ASN A 301 16.03 -58.81 54.00
N LYS A 302 16.63 -58.84 55.19
CA LYS A 302 17.43 -59.97 55.70
C LYS A 302 16.63 -61.27 55.81
N SER A 303 15.33 -61.22 56.04
CA SER A 303 14.46 -62.40 56.16
C SER A 303 14.14 -63.09 54.85
N MET A 304 14.24 -62.36 53.73
CA MET A 304 13.91 -62.90 52.41
C MET A 304 15.14 -63.39 51.62
N ARG A 305 16.35 -63.11 52.10
CA ARG A 305 17.61 -63.59 51.52
C ARG A 305 17.86 -65.08 51.59
N THR A 306 17.05 -65.80 52.39
CA THR A 306 17.21 -67.25 52.58
C THR A 306 16.50 -68.07 51.51
N ASP A 307 15.66 -67.49 50.66
CA ASP A 307 14.99 -68.15 49.52
C ASP A 307 15.77 -67.87 48.23
N GLU A 308 16.56 -68.86 47.82
CA GLU A 308 17.44 -68.75 46.63
C GLU A 308 16.63 -68.62 45.35
N ARG A 309 15.47 -69.22 45.23
CA ARG A 309 14.56 -69.14 44.06
C ARG A 309 13.94 -67.73 43.91
N ALA A 310 13.49 -67.19 45.05
CA ALA A 310 12.94 -65.81 45.06
C ALA A 310 14.00 -64.76 44.76
N MET A 311 15.23 -64.98 45.17
CA MET A 311 16.39 -64.13 44.85
C MET A 311 16.70 -64.12 43.36
N ASP A 312 16.75 -65.26 42.70
CA ASP A 312 16.99 -65.39 41.26
C ASP A 312 15.89 -64.72 40.42
N GLU A 313 14.63 -64.84 40.85
CA GLU A 313 13.48 -64.20 40.19
C GLU A 313 13.56 -62.66 40.29
N VAL A 314 13.88 -62.12 41.46
CA VAL A 314 14.05 -60.68 41.70
C VAL A 314 15.23 -60.11 40.91
N VAL A 315 16.35 -60.82 40.82
CA VAL A 315 17.51 -60.42 40.02
C VAL A 315 17.13 -60.41 38.53
N LYS A 316 16.44 -61.42 38.03
CA LYS A 316 16.00 -61.51 36.64
C LYS A 316 15.02 -60.40 36.29
N ASP A 317 14.06 -60.09 37.16
CA ASP A 317 13.11 -58.98 36.97
C ASP A 317 13.83 -57.63 37.00
N SER A 318 14.84 -57.48 37.87
CA SER A 318 15.66 -56.25 37.90
C SER A 318 16.44 -56.04 36.62
N MET A 319 17.02 -57.11 36.06
CA MET A 319 17.75 -57.07 34.79
C MET A 319 16.81 -56.70 33.63
N PHE A 320 15.64 -57.33 33.58
CA PHE A 320 14.62 -57.02 32.56
C PHE A 320 14.18 -55.57 32.61
N GLU A 321 13.93 -54.99 33.78
CA GLU A 321 13.52 -53.60 33.90
C GLU A 321 14.66 -52.60 33.59
N LEU A 322 15.95 -52.96 33.85
CA LEU A 322 17.11 -52.21 33.42
C LEU A 322 17.25 -52.19 31.91
N ASP A 323 17.01 -53.32 31.21
CA ASP A 323 17.04 -53.41 29.76
C ASP A 323 15.92 -52.53 29.14
N ASN A 324 14.73 -52.59 29.70
CA ASN A 324 13.58 -51.75 29.33
C ASN A 324 13.94 -50.26 29.48
N LEU A 325 14.52 -49.86 30.62
CA LEU A 325 14.96 -48.48 30.87
C LEU A 325 15.98 -48.02 29.85
N SER A 326 16.95 -48.88 29.50
CA SER A 326 17.97 -48.60 28.49
C SER A 326 17.36 -48.40 27.11
N ALA A 327 16.37 -49.24 26.73
CA ALA A 327 15.63 -49.11 25.47
C ALA A 327 14.82 -47.79 25.42
N TYR A 328 14.16 -47.38 26.53
CA TYR A 328 13.49 -46.07 26.58
C TYR A 328 14.46 -44.89 26.45
N LEU A 329 15.64 -44.93 27.09
CA LEU A 329 16.65 -43.91 26.97
C LEU A 329 17.20 -43.81 25.53
N ALA A 330 17.36 -44.96 24.85
CA ALA A 330 17.75 -44.99 23.44
C ALA A 330 16.70 -44.28 22.55
N LYS A 331 15.38 -44.59 22.75
CA LYS A 331 14.29 -43.91 22.03
C LYS A 331 14.28 -42.40 22.27
N VAL A 332 14.49 -41.93 23.49
CA VAL A 332 14.58 -40.49 23.81
C VAL A 332 15.76 -39.85 23.08
N ARG A 333 16.90 -40.53 23.08
CA ARG A 333 18.10 -40.04 22.36
C ARG A 333 17.84 -39.94 20.84
N ASP A 334 17.22 -40.94 20.26
CA ASP A 334 16.96 -40.95 18.81
C ASP A 334 15.97 -39.84 18.41
N MET A 335 14.93 -39.56 19.21
CA MET A 335 14.02 -38.46 18.99
C MET A 335 14.63 -37.09 19.17
N THR A 336 15.57 -36.93 20.12
CA THR A 336 16.30 -35.65 20.26
C THR A 336 17.33 -35.43 19.15
N ARG A 337 17.84 -36.50 18.53
CA ARG A 337 18.71 -36.43 17.36
C ARG A 337 17.96 -36.11 16.06
N ALA A 338 16.73 -36.59 15.91
CA ALA A 338 15.91 -36.32 14.70
C ALA A 338 15.63 -34.83 14.46
N ASP A 339 15.80 -33.96 15.45
CA ASP A 339 15.71 -32.50 15.30
C ASP A 339 16.97 -31.84 14.69
N TYR A 340 18.07 -32.58 14.63
CA TYR A 340 19.33 -32.11 14.02
C TYR A 340 19.62 -32.96 12.79
N GLU A 341 19.23 -32.45 11.63
CA GLU A 341 19.63 -32.86 10.27
C GLU A 341 19.59 -34.38 9.99
N HIS A 342 18.90 -34.70 8.90
CA HIS A 342 18.95 -35.97 8.14
C HIS A 342 19.77 -37.07 8.82
N THR A 343 19.12 -37.95 9.57
CA THR A 343 19.76 -39.18 10.04
C THR A 343 20.40 -39.83 8.82
N PRO A 344 21.73 -39.97 8.72
CA PRO A 344 22.32 -40.57 7.58
C PRO A 344 21.82 -42.01 7.51
N LEU A 345 20.98 -42.31 6.52
CA LEU A 345 20.52 -43.66 6.27
C LEU A 345 21.72 -44.49 5.80
N HIS A 346 22.06 -45.51 6.54
CA HIS A 346 23.08 -46.50 6.15
C HIS A 346 22.46 -47.49 5.16
N ILE A 347 22.25 -47.02 3.93
CA ILE A 347 21.65 -47.82 2.88
C ILE A 347 22.64 -48.88 2.45
N ARG A 348 22.28 -50.18 2.60
CA ARG A 348 23.03 -51.34 2.10
C ARG A 348 22.07 -52.40 1.57
N THR A 349 22.57 -53.22 0.70
CA THR A 349 21.82 -54.38 0.18
C THR A 349 21.96 -55.51 1.17
N PHE A 350 20.82 -56.05 1.62
CA PHE A 350 20.74 -57.15 2.58
C PHE A 350 19.56 -58.07 2.24
N ASP A 351 19.60 -59.29 2.79
CA ASP A 351 18.50 -60.28 2.63
C ASP A 351 17.39 -59.97 3.68
N LEU A 352 16.22 -59.58 3.19
CA LEU A 352 15.08 -59.26 4.03
C LEU A 352 14.55 -60.52 4.75
N ARG A 353 14.58 -61.69 4.11
CA ARG A 353 14.14 -62.93 4.69
C ARG A 353 14.97 -63.34 5.90
N GLU A 354 16.31 -63.22 5.78
CA GLU A 354 17.23 -63.48 6.89
C GLU A 354 16.95 -62.55 8.07
N THR A 355 16.67 -61.27 7.77
CA THR A 355 16.34 -60.24 8.78
C THR A 355 15.05 -60.54 9.50
N VAL A 356 13.99 -60.91 8.77
CA VAL A 356 12.68 -61.29 9.36
C VAL A 356 12.80 -62.57 10.17
N ASP A 357 13.48 -63.59 9.67
CA ASP A 357 13.69 -64.85 10.39
C ASP A 357 14.48 -64.61 11.69
N LYS A 358 15.45 -63.71 11.69
CA LYS A 358 16.19 -63.31 12.87
C LYS A 358 15.31 -62.55 13.88
N LEU A 359 14.44 -61.69 13.43
CA LEU A 359 13.49 -60.98 14.28
C LEU A 359 12.43 -61.92 14.92
N ILE A 360 11.93 -62.91 14.15
CA ILE A 360 11.03 -63.92 14.63
C ILE A 360 11.62 -64.72 15.80
N ARG A 361 12.91 -65.06 15.68
CA ARG A 361 13.67 -65.77 16.75
C ARG A 361 13.84 -64.91 18.01
N LEU A 362 13.86 -63.57 17.86
CA LEU A 362 14.02 -62.63 18.97
C LEU A 362 12.69 -62.26 19.63
N VAL A 363 11.53 -62.65 19.05
CA VAL A 363 10.23 -62.37 19.64
C VAL A 363 10.07 -63.16 20.95
N ASN A 364 10.00 -62.49 22.06
CA ASN A 364 9.81 -63.06 23.37
C ASN A 364 8.33 -63.42 23.55
N VAL A 365 7.99 -64.73 23.42
CA VAL A 365 6.61 -65.22 23.60
C VAL A 365 6.38 -65.50 25.09
N PRO A 366 5.30 -64.98 25.70
CA PRO A 366 4.98 -65.30 27.11
C PRO A 366 4.84 -66.80 27.32
N THR A 367 5.46 -67.31 28.38
CA THR A 367 5.50 -68.76 28.72
C THR A 367 4.14 -69.40 28.90
N ASN A 368 3.08 -68.63 29.03
CA ASN A 368 1.68 -69.11 29.21
C ASN A 368 0.87 -69.29 27.92
N LYS A 369 1.47 -69.02 26.75
CA LYS A 369 0.81 -69.15 25.43
C LYS A 369 1.74 -69.81 24.43
N LYS A 370 1.19 -70.85 23.73
CA LYS A 370 1.84 -71.38 22.53
C LYS A 370 1.53 -70.47 21.33
N VAL A 371 2.50 -69.77 20.85
CA VAL A 371 2.38 -68.93 19.64
C VAL A 371 3.30 -69.54 18.58
N THR A 372 2.74 -69.83 17.42
CA THR A 372 3.49 -70.29 16.26
C THR A 372 3.42 -69.19 15.21
N ILE A 373 4.57 -68.65 14.78
CA ILE A 373 4.66 -67.61 13.76
C ILE A 373 5.01 -68.31 12.45
N HIS A 374 4.13 -68.17 11.44
CA HIS A 374 4.36 -68.72 10.11
C HIS A 374 4.62 -67.57 9.14
N PRO A 375 5.88 -67.29 8.78
CA PRO A 375 6.16 -66.22 7.80
C PRO A 375 5.74 -66.70 6.41
N HIS A 376 5.02 -65.86 5.67
CA HIS A 376 4.67 -66.07 4.28
C HIS A 376 5.35 -65.00 3.42
N TYR A 377 6.13 -65.46 2.43
CA TYR A 377 6.94 -64.60 1.58
C TYR A 377 6.48 -64.71 0.12
N GLU A 378 5.91 -63.60 -0.42
CA GLU A 378 5.48 -63.51 -1.84
C GLU A 378 6.43 -62.64 -2.67
N MET A 379 7.72 -62.73 -2.46
CA MET A 379 8.71 -61.87 -3.11
C MET A 379 9.46 -62.57 -4.25
N LYS A 380 9.68 -61.88 -5.37
CA LYS A 380 10.53 -62.36 -6.49
C LYS A 380 12.03 -62.31 -6.16
N SER A 381 12.44 -61.42 -5.27
CA SER A 381 13.82 -61.27 -4.79
C SER A 381 13.80 -60.94 -3.32
N THR A 382 14.64 -61.58 -2.52
CA THR A 382 14.80 -61.32 -1.09
C THR A 382 15.80 -60.20 -0.78
N LEU A 383 16.58 -59.79 -1.77
CA LEU A 383 17.57 -58.71 -1.63
C LEU A 383 16.89 -57.31 -1.71
N VAL A 384 17.02 -56.54 -0.67
CA VAL A 384 16.47 -55.17 -0.55
C VAL A 384 17.61 -54.20 -0.25
N THR A 385 17.59 -53.06 -0.93
CA THR A 385 18.53 -51.97 -0.67
C THR A 385 17.86 -50.90 0.19
N ALA A 386 18.13 -50.97 1.48
CA ALA A 386 17.58 -50.07 2.50
C ALA A 386 18.49 -50.01 3.73
N ASP A 387 18.13 -49.23 4.72
CA ASP A 387 18.79 -49.27 6.03
C ASP A 387 18.22 -50.44 6.87
N PRO A 388 19.05 -51.51 7.15
CA PRO A 388 18.57 -52.69 7.86
C PRO A 388 18.02 -52.41 9.27
N VAL A 389 18.57 -51.39 9.93
CA VAL A 389 18.12 -51.01 11.29
C VAL A 389 16.73 -50.41 11.23
N HIS A 390 16.48 -49.56 10.24
CA HIS A 390 15.14 -48.99 10.06
C HIS A 390 14.12 -50.03 9.63
N ILE A 391 14.48 -50.92 8.72
CA ILE A 391 13.58 -52.02 8.32
C ILE A 391 13.28 -52.99 9.49
N ALA A 392 14.27 -53.30 10.34
CA ALA A 392 14.06 -54.12 11.51
C ALA A 392 13.14 -53.51 12.59
N ASN A 393 12.97 -52.20 12.59
CA ASN A 393 12.15 -51.42 13.54
C ASN A 393 10.71 -51.17 13.05
N ILE A 394 10.39 -51.52 11.81
CA ILE A 394 9.03 -51.45 11.24
C ILE A 394 8.27 -52.73 11.57
#